data_d6b24aff890721cdf7539cddfb81e053
#
_entry.id   d6b24aff890721cdf7539cddfb81e053
#
_cell.length_a   1.000
_cell.length_b   1.000
_cell.length_c   1.000
_cell.angle_alpha   90.00
_cell.angle_beta   90.00
_cell.angle_gamma   90.00
#
_symmetry.space_group_name_H-M   'P 1'
#
loop_
_entity.id
_entity.type
_entity.pdbx_description
1 polymer ?
#
loop_
_entity_poly.entity_id
_entity_poly.type
_entity_poly.pdbx_seq_one_letter_code
_entity_poly.pdbx_strand_id
1 'polypeptide(L)'
;MTQQMIGVLAVIASPGDTTEERAVVRDQINDWNINNGRRAGVVILPWLYERSSVPSLGGRAQSIINSQAVDRADIVIAFFDSRLGTSTGIDVSGTAEEIRRAHSNGKPVHVYFSNEPLPRDVNLEQQIALRDFRTELEGDGLLGDYNDPEDLAGQVIRALEHDIDVAGWAESLLLTSTNTLGAKLKWHHDHQKEQQGLDKNGKMKYRVVKNRLVVENTGDAAAENLTFEITELDGTGIKVDLPSGPVTIEKDSSRAWTAIPFSRGTIQIDASWTESSKTKTSRWTITI
;
A
#
# COMPACT_ATOMS: atom_id res chain seq x y z
N MET A 1 -20.42 -5.45 -11.83
CA MET A 1 -19.01 -5.79 -12.04
C MET A 1 -18.22 -5.20 -10.89
N THR A 2 -17.33 -5.96 -10.27
CA THR A 2 -16.35 -5.49 -9.29
C THR A 2 -15.21 -4.77 -10.01
N GLN A 3 -14.62 -3.72 -9.39
CA GLN A 3 -13.49 -2.97 -9.90
C GLN A 3 -12.40 -2.91 -8.83
N GLN A 4 -11.15 -3.07 -9.22
CA GLN A 4 -9.99 -2.81 -8.36
C GLN A 4 -9.79 -1.28 -8.25
N MET A 5 -9.48 -0.80 -7.05
CA MET A 5 -9.26 0.62 -6.77
C MET A 5 -8.03 0.79 -5.88
N ILE A 6 -7.34 1.92 -6.00
CA ILE A 6 -6.25 2.29 -5.10
C ILE A 6 -6.86 2.97 -3.87
N GLY A 7 -6.49 2.51 -2.67
CA GLY A 7 -6.83 3.19 -1.42
C GLY A 7 -5.76 4.23 -1.09
N VAL A 8 -6.17 5.51 -0.98
CA VAL A 8 -5.32 6.66 -0.61
C VAL A 8 -5.67 7.08 0.81
N LEU A 9 -4.73 6.97 1.74
CA LEU A 9 -4.93 7.34 3.14
C LEU A 9 -4.70 8.84 3.34
N ALA A 10 -5.78 9.58 3.57
CA ALA A 10 -5.77 11.02 3.86
C ALA A 10 -5.93 11.25 5.37
N VAL A 11 -4.88 11.68 6.05
CA VAL A 11 -4.94 12.04 7.47
C VAL A 11 -5.49 13.45 7.62
N ILE A 12 -6.51 13.60 8.45
CA ILE A 12 -7.12 14.88 8.80
C ILE A 12 -6.58 15.30 10.16
N ALA A 13 -5.69 16.28 10.15
CA ALA A 13 -4.97 16.80 11.30
C ALA A 13 -5.54 18.15 11.72
N SER A 14 -6.10 18.28 12.92
CA SER A 14 -6.62 19.57 13.39
C SER A 14 -6.80 19.60 14.91
N PRO A 15 -6.84 20.77 15.54
CA PRO A 15 -7.10 20.92 16.97
C PRO A 15 -8.53 20.55 17.34
N GLY A 16 -8.82 20.43 18.63
CA GLY A 16 -10.10 19.94 19.15
C GLY A 16 -11.32 20.85 18.93
N ASP A 17 -11.12 22.12 18.57
CA ASP A 17 -12.16 23.10 18.29
C ASP A 17 -12.80 22.96 16.90
N THR A 18 -12.16 22.26 15.97
CA THR A 18 -12.59 22.09 14.57
C THR A 18 -13.45 20.83 14.36
N THR A 19 -14.40 20.55 15.24
CA THR A 19 -15.21 19.30 15.15
C THR A 19 -16.20 19.31 13.99
N GLU A 20 -16.76 20.45 13.65
CA GLU A 20 -17.71 20.64 12.56
C GLU A 20 -16.98 20.50 11.21
N GLU A 21 -15.87 21.18 11.04
CA GLU A 21 -15.04 21.11 9.84
C GLU A 21 -14.60 19.68 9.55
N ARG A 22 -14.13 18.95 10.58
CA ARG A 22 -13.76 17.53 10.42
C ARG A 22 -14.93 16.67 9.94
N ALA A 23 -16.13 16.94 10.42
CA ALA A 23 -17.32 16.20 10.01
C ALA A 23 -17.66 16.49 8.55
N VAL A 24 -17.70 17.77 8.16
CA VAL A 24 -18.04 18.21 6.80
C VAL A 24 -16.98 17.73 5.80
N VAL A 25 -15.69 17.88 6.10
CA VAL A 25 -14.59 17.39 5.25
C VAL A 25 -14.68 15.88 5.05
N ARG A 26 -14.90 15.10 6.12
CA ARG A 26 -15.06 13.63 6.02
C ARG A 26 -16.25 13.26 5.14
N ASP A 27 -17.38 13.90 5.34
CA ASP A 27 -18.61 13.58 4.61
C ASP A 27 -18.46 13.94 3.13
N GLN A 28 -17.83 15.06 2.82
CA GLN A 28 -17.51 15.46 1.45
C GLN A 28 -16.53 14.49 0.76
N ILE A 29 -15.53 13.97 1.46
CA ILE A 29 -14.64 12.91 0.95
C ILE A 29 -15.44 11.64 0.64
N ASN A 30 -16.37 11.24 1.51
CA ASN A 30 -17.22 10.07 1.28
C ASN A 30 -18.14 10.28 0.06
N ASP A 31 -18.72 11.44 -0.10
CA ASP A 31 -19.53 11.80 -1.27
C ASP A 31 -18.68 11.81 -2.55
N TRP A 32 -17.46 12.33 -2.48
CA TRP A 32 -16.52 12.25 -3.61
C TRP A 32 -16.22 10.81 -3.99
N ASN A 33 -15.96 9.92 -3.03
CA ASN A 33 -15.72 8.50 -3.26
C ASN A 33 -16.88 7.82 -3.99
N ILE A 34 -18.12 8.13 -3.60
CA ILE A 34 -19.34 7.58 -4.22
C ILE A 34 -19.47 8.06 -5.67
N ASN A 35 -19.27 9.36 -5.90
CA ASN A 35 -19.55 10.02 -7.17
C ASN A 35 -18.40 9.91 -8.19
N ASN A 36 -17.16 9.94 -7.73
CA ASN A 36 -15.95 10.04 -8.57
C ASN A 36 -15.01 8.84 -8.44
N GLY A 37 -14.97 8.18 -7.27
CA GLY A 37 -13.96 7.17 -6.96
C GLY A 37 -13.88 6.07 -8.01
N ARG A 38 -15.03 5.58 -8.49
CA ARG A 38 -15.06 4.54 -9.53
C ARG A 38 -14.45 5.02 -10.86
N ARG A 39 -14.68 6.26 -11.24
CA ARG A 39 -14.11 6.86 -12.46
C ARG A 39 -12.63 7.12 -12.32
N ALA A 40 -12.22 7.62 -11.15
CA ALA A 40 -10.83 7.90 -10.83
C ALA A 40 -10.00 6.64 -10.54
N GLY A 41 -10.64 5.48 -10.30
CA GLY A 41 -9.93 4.27 -9.87
C GLY A 41 -9.33 4.36 -8.46
N VAL A 42 -9.75 5.35 -7.67
CA VAL A 42 -9.20 5.68 -6.35
C VAL A 42 -10.31 5.75 -5.33
N VAL A 43 -10.05 5.30 -4.11
CA VAL A 43 -10.88 5.54 -2.94
C VAL A 43 -10.04 6.27 -1.88
N ILE A 44 -10.51 7.43 -1.44
CA ILE A 44 -9.85 8.22 -0.40
C ILE A 44 -10.35 7.72 0.97
N LEU A 45 -9.43 7.38 1.84
CA LEU A 45 -9.69 6.85 3.18
C LEU A 45 -9.39 7.94 4.22
N PRO A 46 -10.40 8.71 4.68
CA PRO A 46 -10.17 9.76 5.67
C PRO A 46 -9.86 9.13 7.04
N TRP A 47 -8.68 9.45 7.57
CA TRP A 47 -8.27 9.05 8.91
C TRP A 47 -8.41 10.22 9.88
N LEU A 48 -9.24 10.03 10.90
CA LEU A 48 -9.49 11.02 11.95
C LEU A 48 -9.11 10.40 13.30
N TYR A 49 -8.34 11.13 14.09
CA TYR A 49 -7.81 10.67 15.37
C TYR A 49 -8.90 10.11 16.30
N GLU A 50 -10.03 10.80 16.47
CA GLU A 50 -11.10 10.42 17.37
C GLU A 50 -11.88 9.16 16.96
N ARG A 51 -11.74 8.72 15.70
CA ARG A 51 -12.48 7.56 15.15
C ARG A 51 -11.58 6.38 14.80
N SER A 52 -10.34 6.68 14.42
CA SER A 52 -9.45 5.69 13.79
C SER A 52 -8.27 5.31 14.68
N SER A 53 -7.95 6.09 15.73
CA SER A 53 -6.86 5.76 16.63
C SER A 53 -7.19 4.57 17.53
N VAL A 54 -6.20 3.70 17.73
CA VAL A 54 -6.30 2.56 18.63
C VAL A 54 -5.50 2.85 19.90
N PRO A 55 -6.13 2.87 21.08
CA PRO A 55 -5.42 3.06 22.34
C PRO A 55 -4.35 2.00 22.56
N SER A 56 -3.13 2.41 22.84
CA SER A 56 -2.02 1.51 23.18
C SER A 56 -1.08 2.13 24.20
N LEU A 57 -0.44 1.29 24.98
CA LEU A 57 0.63 1.69 25.91
C LEU A 57 1.99 1.43 25.26
N GLY A 58 3.01 2.16 25.69
CA GLY A 58 4.39 1.94 25.25
C GLY A 58 5.08 3.14 24.61
N GLY A 59 4.45 4.33 24.65
CA GLY A 59 5.04 5.57 24.14
C GLY A 59 4.25 6.79 24.50
N ARG A 60 4.76 7.96 24.08
CA ARG A 60 4.06 9.25 24.17
C ARG A 60 2.82 9.19 23.25
N ALA A 61 1.67 9.71 23.73
CA ALA A 61 0.40 9.63 22.99
C ALA A 61 0.52 10.12 21.54
N GLN A 62 1.12 11.29 21.30
CA GLN A 62 1.33 11.81 19.95
C GLN A 62 2.22 10.90 19.09
N SER A 63 3.25 10.29 19.67
CA SER A 63 4.10 9.33 18.93
C SER A 63 3.33 8.10 18.48
N ILE A 64 2.39 7.62 19.29
CA ILE A 64 1.51 6.48 18.94
C ILE A 64 0.57 6.89 17.81
N ILE A 65 -0.07 8.07 17.90
CA ILE A 65 -0.93 8.62 16.84
C ILE A 65 -0.14 8.77 15.54
N ASN A 66 1.04 9.39 15.57
CA ASN A 66 1.87 9.57 14.40
C ASN A 66 2.21 8.25 13.70
N SER A 67 2.53 7.20 14.46
CA SER A 67 2.85 5.88 13.90
C SER A 67 1.64 5.17 13.29
N GLN A 68 0.44 5.43 13.82
CA GLN A 68 -0.80 4.85 13.30
C GLN A 68 -1.34 5.58 12.07
N ALA A 69 -1.08 6.87 11.95
CA ALA A 69 -1.65 7.77 10.96
C ALA A 69 -0.57 8.37 10.04
N VAL A 70 0.16 9.35 10.54
CA VAL A 70 1.04 10.22 9.74
C VAL A 70 2.11 9.43 8.99
N ASP A 71 2.72 8.43 9.63
CA ASP A 71 3.76 7.60 8.99
C ASP A 71 3.21 6.77 7.83
N ARG A 72 1.93 6.43 7.88
CA ARG A 72 1.23 5.61 6.88
C ARG A 72 0.43 6.43 5.88
N ALA A 73 0.22 7.71 6.14
CA ALA A 73 -0.53 8.60 5.26
C ALA A 73 0.09 8.70 3.87
N ASP A 74 -0.75 8.83 2.87
CA ASP A 74 -0.36 9.24 1.53
C ASP A 74 -0.46 10.76 1.40
N ILE A 75 -1.42 11.39 2.08
CA ILE A 75 -1.67 12.84 2.10
C ILE A 75 -1.99 13.26 3.54
N VAL A 76 -1.60 14.48 3.91
CA VAL A 76 -2.01 15.11 5.18
C VAL A 76 -2.74 16.41 4.88
N ILE A 77 -3.96 16.53 5.40
CA ILE A 77 -4.79 17.74 5.37
C ILE A 77 -4.82 18.29 6.79
N ALA A 78 -4.34 19.50 6.97
CA ALA A 78 -4.35 20.18 8.26
C ALA A 78 -5.17 21.46 8.18
N PHE A 79 -5.92 21.76 9.25
CA PHE A 79 -6.64 23.02 9.34
C PHE A 79 -6.79 23.48 10.78
N PHE A 80 -6.89 24.80 10.92
CA PHE A 80 -6.97 25.50 12.19
C PHE A 80 -8.11 26.52 12.15
N ASP A 81 -8.85 26.58 13.26
CA ASP A 81 -9.83 27.64 13.49
C ASP A 81 -9.28 28.66 14.49
N SER A 82 -9.65 28.56 15.74
CA SER A 82 -9.36 29.59 16.75
C SER A 82 -8.16 29.26 17.65
N ARG A 83 -7.53 28.11 17.52
CA ARG A 83 -6.44 27.67 18.40
C ARG A 83 -5.40 26.81 17.70
N LEU A 84 -4.16 26.87 18.19
CA LEU A 84 -3.06 26.02 17.72
C LEU A 84 -3.15 24.59 18.26
N GLY A 85 -3.71 24.43 19.46
CA GLY A 85 -3.78 23.15 20.16
C GLY A 85 -2.77 23.06 21.32
N THR A 86 -2.67 21.86 21.90
CA THR A 86 -1.86 21.63 23.10
C THR A 86 -0.45 21.15 22.73
N SER A 87 0.58 21.74 23.37
CA SER A 87 1.96 21.32 23.18
C SER A 87 2.17 19.84 23.51
N THR A 88 2.96 19.17 22.68
CA THR A 88 3.32 17.75 22.84
C THR A 88 4.62 17.56 23.63
N GLY A 89 5.31 18.65 23.99
CA GLY A 89 6.64 18.64 24.58
C GLY A 89 7.78 18.47 23.58
N ILE A 90 7.47 18.16 22.33
CA ILE A 90 8.41 18.13 21.19
C ILE A 90 8.07 19.25 20.22
N ASP A 91 6.79 19.54 20.05
CA ASP A 91 6.30 20.59 19.16
C ASP A 91 5.28 21.48 19.88
N VAL A 92 4.99 22.62 19.26
CA VAL A 92 4.04 23.64 19.77
C VAL A 92 2.61 23.09 19.86
N SER A 93 2.26 22.10 19.02
CA SER A 93 0.99 21.34 19.14
C SER A 93 1.09 19.97 18.47
N GLY A 94 0.11 19.10 18.73
CA GLY A 94 -0.02 17.80 18.04
C GLY A 94 -0.15 17.96 16.54
N THR A 95 -1.02 18.86 16.09
CA THR A 95 -1.22 19.16 14.66
C THR A 95 0.04 19.71 14.01
N ALA A 96 0.79 20.60 14.70
CA ALA A 96 2.07 21.10 14.21
C ALA A 96 3.11 19.97 14.05
N GLU A 97 3.17 19.05 15.04
CA GLU A 97 4.04 17.88 14.96
C GLU A 97 3.68 16.96 13.77
N GLU A 98 2.39 16.76 13.52
CA GLU A 98 1.90 15.98 12.37
C GLU A 98 2.27 16.61 11.03
N ILE A 99 2.09 17.92 10.87
CA ILE A 99 2.48 18.70 9.69
C ILE A 99 3.97 18.56 9.41
N ARG A 100 4.83 18.89 10.39
CA ARG A 100 6.29 18.85 10.23
C ARG A 100 6.79 17.43 9.95
N ARG A 101 6.21 16.43 10.60
CA ARG A 101 6.56 15.03 10.39
C ARG A 101 6.19 14.57 8.97
N ALA A 102 5.01 14.91 8.48
CA ALA A 102 4.60 14.58 7.13
C ALA A 102 5.48 15.28 6.08
N HIS A 103 5.70 16.59 6.25
CA HIS A 103 6.54 17.38 5.35
C HIS A 103 7.98 16.87 5.30
N SER A 104 8.60 16.57 6.47
CA SER A 104 9.95 16.00 6.51
C SER A 104 10.07 14.61 5.86
N ASN A 105 8.98 13.88 5.78
CA ASN A 105 8.89 12.60 5.08
C ASN A 105 8.53 12.74 3.58
N GLY A 106 8.49 13.97 3.05
CA GLY A 106 8.21 14.24 1.64
C GLY A 106 6.77 13.95 1.21
N LYS A 107 5.83 13.94 2.16
CA LYS A 107 4.41 13.73 1.85
C LYS A 107 3.74 15.04 1.45
N PRO A 108 2.73 15.03 0.57
CA PRO A 108 1.86 16.18 0.35
C PRO A 108 1.20 16.62 1.66
N VAL A 109 1.28 17.92 1.97
CA VAL A 109 0.68 18.52 3.16
C VAL A 109 -0.03 19.79 2.74
N HIS A 110 -1.34 19.85 2.98
CA HIS A 110 -2.17 21.02 2.72
C HIS A 110 -2.63 21.62 4.04
N VAL A 111 -2.37 22.91 4.24
CA VAL A 111 -2.67 23.60 5.50
C VAL A 111 -3.61 24.75 5.25
N TYR A 112 -4.71 24.82 6.03
CA TYR A 112 -5.76 25.82 5.92
C TYR A 112 -6.00 26.52 7.25
N PHE A 113 -6.37 27.82 7.19
CA PHE A 113 -6.69 28.64 8.36
C PHE A 113 -8.08 29.26 8.18
N SER A 114 -8.84 29.29 9.27
CA SER A 114 -10.17 29.91 9.30
C SER A 114 -10.08 31.44 9.24
N ASN A 115 -10.96 32.02 8.44
CA ASN A 115 -11.30 33.44 8.44
C ASN A 115 -12.58 33.73 9.21
N GLU A 116 -13.17 32.76 9.89
CA GLU A 116 -14.40 32.94 10.65
C GLU A 116 -14.20 33.92 11.80
N PRO A 117 -15.26 34.61 12.25
CA PRO A 117 -15.20 35.49 13.40
C PRO A 117 -14.80 34.72 14.65
N LEU A 118 -13.81 35.22 15.37
CA LEU A 118 -13.36 34.60 16.61
C LEU A 118 -14.45 34.55 17.68
N PRO A 119 -14.58 33.44 18.42
CA PRO A 119 -15.47 33.35 19.59
C PRO A 119 -15.15 34.45 20.62
N ARG A 120 -16.16 34.90 21.36
CA ARG A 120 -15.99 35.96 22.38
C ARG A 120 -15.09 35.55 23.54
N ASP A 121 -14.98 34.27 23.80
CA ASP A 121 -14.21 33.63 24.86
C ASP A 121 -12.93 32.97 24.34
N VAL A 122 -12.43 33.43 23.19
CA VAL A 122 -11.20 32.92 22.56
C VAL A 122 -10.00 33.07 23.51
N ASN A 123 -9.17 32.05 23.56
CA ASN A 123 -7.90 32.11 24.28
C ASN A 123 -6.87 32.89 23.45
N LEU A 124 -6.52 34.11 23.93
CA LEU A 124 -5.60 35.00 23.21
C LEU A 124 -4.17 34.41 23.07
N GLU A 125 -3.69 33.65 24.06
CA GLU A 125 -2.38 32.99 23.95
C GLU A 125 -2.36 31.97 22.81
N GLN A 126 -3.44 31.19 22.66
CA GLN A 126 -3.59 30.25 21.56
C GLN A 126 -3.68 30.98 20.20
N GLN A 127 -4.36 32.11 20.14
CA GLN A 127 -4.44 32.93 18.93
C GLN A 127 -3.08 33.52 18.52
N ILE A 128 -2.29 34.02 19.50
CA ILE A 128 -0.94 34.51 19.21
C ILE A 128 -0.08 33.37 18.69
N ALA A 129 -0.08 32.21 19.38
CA ALA A 129 0.69 31.04 18.99
C ALA A 129 0.28 30.52 17.59
N LEU A 130 -1.03 30.54 17.25
CA LEU A 130 -1.52 30.16 15.93
C LEU A 130 -1.04 31.12 14.83
N ARG A 131 -1.05 32.43 15.09
CA ARG A 131 -0.55 33.44 14.16
C ARG A 131 0.95 33.29 13.92
N ASP A 132 1.73 33.08 14.98
CA ASP A 132 3.17 32.89 14.87
C ASP A 132 3.49 31.62 14.05
N PHE A 133 2.77 30.52 14.31
CA PHE A 133 2.89 29.28 13.56
C PHE A 133 2.51 29.44 12.08
N ARG A 134 1.43 30.17 11.78
CA ARG A 134 1.07 30.52 10.41
C ARG A 134 2.20 31.26 9.71
N THR A 135 2.76 32.31 10.37
CA THR A 135 3.86 33.10 9.82
C THR A 135 5.10 32.25 9.52
N GLU A 136 5.40 31.28 10.38
CA GLU A 136 6.46 30.30 10.12
C GLU A 136 6.18 29.49 8.84
N LEU A 137 4.99 28.92 8.72
CA LEU A 137 4.63 28.10 7.57
C LEU A 137 4.54 28.87 6.25
N GLU A 138 4.22 30.17 6.28
CA GLU A 138 4.22 31.04 5.08
C GLU A 138 5.60 31.14 4.43
N GLY A 139 6.67 30.89 5.18
CA GLY A 139 8.03 30.78 4.65
C GLY A 139 8.32 29.47 3.91
N ASP A 140 7.54 28.42 4.17
CA ASP A 140 7.77 27.07 3.66
C ASP A 140 6.83 26.69 2.50
N GLY A 141 5.73 27.42 2.30
CA GLY A 141 4.79 27.09 1.24
C GLY A 141 3.56 27.98 1.12
N LEU A 142 2.65 27.57 0.22
CA LEU A 142 1.37 28.23 0.03
C LEU A 142 0.34 27.68 1.02
N LEU A 143 -0.26 28.56 1.80
CA LEU A 143 -1.32 28.24 2.76
C LEU A 143 -2.69 28.59 2.19
N GLY A 144 -3.73 27.87 2.61
CA GLY A 144 -5.12 28.14 2.26
C GLY A 144 -5.84 28.90 3.37
N ASP A 145 -6.88 29.61 3.00
CA ASP A 145 -7.84 30.24 3.91
C ASP A 145 -9.24 29.72 3.60
N TYR A 146 -10.07 29.53 4.64
CA TYR A 146 -11.46 29.14 4.45
C TYR A 146 -12.42 30.03 5.27
N ASN A 147 -13.67 30.15 4.82
CA ASN A 147 -14.64 31.05 5.43
C ASN A 147 -15.75 30.34 6.22
N ASP A 148 -15.92 29.04 5.97
CA ASP A 148 -16.85 28.13 6.64
C ASP A 148 -16.44 26.67 6.36
N PRO A 149 -17.02 25.67 7.06
CA PRO A 149 -16.69 24.26 6.89
C PRO A 149 -16.94 23.72 5.46
N GLU A 150 -17.94 24.23 4.74
CA GLU A 150 -18.26 23.83 3.37
C GLU A 150 -17.21 24.35 2.39
N ASP A 151 -16.76 25.60 2.55
CA ASP A 151 -15.67 26.17 1.77
C ASP A 151 -14.37 25.37 1.98
N LEU A 152 -14.04 25.06 3.24
CA LEU A 152 -12.90 24.20 3.56
C LEU A 152 -13.00 22.84 2.85
N ALA A 153 -14.14 22.17 2.96
CA ALA A 153 -14.33 20.86 2.35
C ALA A 153 -14.17 20.90 0.83
N GLY A 154 -14.71 21.94 0.18
CA GLY A 154 -14.53 22.16 -1.25
C GLY A 154 -13.07 22.37 -1.65
N GLN A 155 -12.29 23.09 -0.83
CA GLN A 155 -10.85 23.29 -1.04
C GLN A 155 -10.05 22.00 -0.83
N VAL A 156 -10.40 21.22 0.20
CA VAL A 156 -9.78 19.90 0.48
C VAL A 156 -9.99 18.95 -0.69
N ILE A 157 -11.21 18.88 -1.25
CA ILE A 157 -11.47 18.03 -2.43
C ILE A 157 -10.60 18.44 -3.61
N ARG A 158 -10.45 19.74 -3.90
CA ARG A 158 -9.56 20.20 -4.98
C ARG A 158 -8.09 19.82 -4.75
N ALA A 159 -7.61 19.89 -3.50
CA ALA A 159 -6.26 19.49 -3.16
C ALA A 159 -6.06 17.97 -3.34
N LEU A 160 -7.00 17.15 -2.87
CA LEU A 160 -6.97 15.70 -3.04
C LEU A 160 -7.02 15.29 -4.52
N GLU A 161 -7.85 15.91 -5.34
CA GLU A 161 -7.91 15.68 -6.79
C GLU A 161 -6.57 16.02 -7.46
N HIS A 162 -5.98 17.17 -7.10
CA HIS A 162 -4.66 17.56 -7.59
C HIS A 162 -3.58 16.52 -7.25
N ASP A 163 -3.54 16.06 -6.00
CA ASP A 163 -2.55 15.08 -5.58
C ASP A 163 -2.75 13.71 -6.25
N ILE A 164 -4.01 13.29 -6.44
CA ILE A 164 -4.33 12.06 -7.19
C ILE A 164 -3.78 12.14 -8.62
N ASP A 165 -3.96 13.29 -9.28
CA ASP A 165 -3.47 13.50 -10.65
C ASP A 165 -1.94 13.57 -10.70
N VAL A 166 -1.30 14.33 -9.81
CA VAL A 166 0.17 14.48 -9.76
C VAL A 166 0.87 13.16 -9.42
N ALA A 167 0.33 12.39 -8.50
CA ALA A 167 0.88 11.10 -8.13
C ALA A 167 0.64 10.00 -9.20
N GLY A 168 -0.26 10.24 -10.15
CA GLY A 168 -0.59 9.28 -11.21
C GLY A 168 -1.21 7.98 -10.67
N TRP A 169 -1.88 8.02 -9.51
CA TRP A 169 -2.45 6.81 -8.91
C TRP A 169 -3.49 6.15 -9.81
N ALA A 170 -4.31 6.92 -10.52
CA ALA A 170 -5.26 6.39 -11.50
C ALA A 170 -4.57 5.64 -12.65
N GLU A 171 -3.46 6.17 -13.15
CA GLU A 171 -2.67 5.55 -14.23
C GLU A 171 -1.95 4.29 -13.75
N SER A 172 -1.52 4.24 -12.49
CA SER A 172 -0.86 3.09 -11.87
C SER A 172 -1.76 1.84 -11.92
N LEU A 173 -3.08 1.97 -11.76
CA LEU A 173 -4.02 0.86 -11.93
C LEU A 173 -4.12 0.39 -13.38
N LEU A 174 -4.08 1.31 -14.34
CA LEU A 174 -4.08 0.95 -15.77
C LEU A 174 -2.79 0.18 -16.13
N LEU A 175 -1.64 0.62 -15.59
CA LEU A 175 -0.37 -0.08 -15.76
C LEU A 175 -0.35 -1.43 -15.04
N THR A 176 -0.96 -1.53 -13.86
CA THR A 176 -1.10 -2.79 -13.12
C THR A 176 -2.12 -3.72 -13.79
N SER A 177 -3.20 -3.18 -14.37
CA SER A 177 -4.18 -3.94 -15.14
C SER A 177 -3.61 -4.41 -16.49
N THR A 178 -2.72 -3.63 -17.12
CA THR A 178 -1.99 -4.08 -18.32
C THR A 178 -0.87 -5.07 -17.98
N ASN A 179 -0.35 -5.07 -16.75
CA ASN A 179 0.54 -6.13 -16.25
C ASN A 179 -0.20 -7.43 -15.84
N THR A 180 -1.53 -7.42 -15.76
CA THR A 180 -2.34 -8.64 -15.61
C THR A 180 -2.79 -9.23 -16.95
N LEU A 181 -2.64 -8.50 -18.07
CA LEU A 181 -2.82 -9.03 -19.41
C LEU A 181 -1.55 -9.77 -19.81
N GLY A 182 -1.59 -11.09 -19.73
CA GLY A 182 -0.49 -11.95 -20.13
C GLY A 182 -0.38 -13.22 -19.28
N ALA A 183 0.56 -14.09 -19.63
CA ALA A 183 0.85 -15.28 -18.85
C ALA A 183 1.53 -14.88 -17.52
N LYS A 184 1.00 -15.40 -16.42
CA LYS A 184 1.54 -15.23 -15.07
C LYS A 184 2.00 -16.57 -14.53
N LEU A 185 3.26 -16.86 -14.72
CA LEU A 185 3.85 -18.13 -14.32
C LEU A 185 4.20 -18.12 -12.84
N LYS A 186 3.87 -19.22 -12.17
CA LYS A 186 4.25 -19.49 -10.77
C LYS A 186 4.87 -20.87 -10.69
N TRP A 187 6.05 -20.94 -10.06
CA TRP A 187 6.78 -22.18 -9.89
C TRP A 187 6.73 -22.64 -8.45
N HIS A 188 6.57 -23.94 -8.23
CA HIS A 188 6.65 -24.55 -6.91
C HIS A 188 7.10 -26.02 -6.99
N HIS A 189 7.58 -26.53 -5.86
CA HIS A 189 7.96 -27.92 -5.70
C HIS A 189 6.81 -28.69 -5.02
N ASP A 190 6.16 -29.61 -5.77
CA ASP A 190 5.12 -30.49 -5.25
C ASP A 190 5.76 -31.78 -4.71
N HIS A 191 5.87 -31.85 -3.38
CA HIS A 191 6.49 -32.99 -2.69
C HIS A 191 5.50 -33.61 -1.71
N GLN A 192 5.13 -34.87 -1.95
CA GLN A 192 4.21 -35.61 -1.09
C GLN A 192 4.84 -36.93 -0.65
N LYS A 193 4.75 -37.23 0.66
CA LYS A 193 5.19 -38.47 1.27
C LYS A 193 4.00 -39.23 1.86
N GLU A 194 3.94 -40.54 1.65
CA GLU A 194 2.98 -41.41 2.31
C GLU A 194 3.68 -42.29 3.34
N GLN A 195 2.96 -42.61 4.39
CA GLN A 195 3.43 -43.46 5.49
C GLN A 195 3.34 -44.91 5.07
N GLN A 196 4.48 -45.65 5.15
CA GLN A 196 4.58 -47.04 4.68
C GLN A 196 4.60 -48.07 5.81
N GLY A 197 4.51 -47.64 7.08
CA GLY A 197 4.65 -48.50 8.27
C GLY A 197 5.95 -48.25 9.04
N LEU A 198 6.34 -49.21 9.91
CA LEU A 198 7.54 -49.09 10.73
C LEU A 198 8.70 -49.88 10.09
N ASP A 199 9.92 -49.39 10.27
CA ASP A 199 11.13 -50.10 9.94
C ASP A 199 11.46 -51.18 11.02
N LYS A 200 12.54 -51.97 10.79
CA LYS A 200 12.98 -53.01 11.72
C LYS A 200 13.36 -52.49 13.11
N ASN A 201 13.55 -51.17 13.26
CA ASN A 201 13.93 -50.49 14.50
C ASN A 201 12.77 -49.68 15.10
N GLY A 202 11.53 -49.85 14.62
CA GLY A 202 10.34 -49.13 15.08
C GLY A 202 10.22 -47.68 14.60
N LYS A 203 11.06 -47.21 13.65
CA LYS A 203 10.94 -45.88 13.04
C LYS A 203 9.98 -45.90 11.89
N MET A 204 9.19 -44.82 11.80
CA MET A 204 8.22 -44.60 10.73
C MET A 204 8.92 -44.51 9.37
N LYS A 205 8.49 -45.33 8.41
CA LYS A 205 8.97 -45.36 7.03
C LYS A 205 8.03 -44.54 6.16
N TYR A 206 8.60 -43.67 5.30
CA TYR A 206 7.85 -42.89 4.36
C TYR A 206 8.27 -43.24 2.93
N ARG A 207 7.30 -43.29 2.04
CA ARG A 207 7.53 -43.38 0.60
C ARG A 207 7.21 -42.04 -0.04
N VAL A 208 8.10 -41.52 -0.89
CA VAL A 208 7.82 -40.35 -1.72
C VAL A 208 6.87 -40.77 -2.84
N VAL A 209 5.69 -40.19 -2.89
CA VAL A 209 4.67 -40.50 -3.91
C VAL A 209 4.57 -39.43 -4.98
N LYS A 210 4.98 -38.20 -4.63
CA LYS A 210 5.14 -37.11 -5.58
C LYS A 210 6.43 -36.37 -5.32
N ASN A 211 7.14 -36.04 -6.36
CA ASN A 211 8.34 -35.22 -6.32
C ASN A 211 8.48 -34.54 -7.68
N ARG A 212 7.89 -33.36 -7.83
CA ARG A 212 7.73 -32.70 -9.13
C ARG A 212 7.97 -31.21 -9.01
N LEU A 213 8.63 -30.65 -10.01
CA LEU A 213 8.65 -29.23 -10.26
C LEU A 213 7.42 -28.88 -11.09
N VAL A 214 6.62 -27.94 -10.60
CA VAL A 214 5.36 -27.54 -11.21
C VAL A 214 5.42 -26.07 -11.61
N VAL A 215 4.97 -25.77 -12.82
CA VAL A 215 4.65 -24.41 -13.27
C VAL A 215 3.16 -24.29 -13.46
N GLU A 216 2.58 -23.22 -12.92
CA GLU A 216 1.17 -22.85 -13.10
C GLU A 216 1.10 -21.52 -13.84
N ASN A 217 0.19 -21.40 -14.79
CA ASN A 217 -0.14 -20.14 -15.44
C ASN A 217 -1.46 -19.63 -14.87
N THR A 218 -1.39 -18.64 -13.98
CA THR A 218 -2.55 -17.96 -13.38
C THR A 218 -2.91 -16.66 -14.10
N GLY A 219 -2.26 -16.40 -15.24
CA GLY A 219 -2.52 -15.25 -16.11
C GLY A 219 -3.70 -15.50 -17.06
N ASP A 220 -3.98 -14.52 -17.88
CA ASP A 220 -5.11 -14.52 -18.84
C ASP A 220 -4.70 -14.82 -20.28
N ALA A 221 -3.42 -15.05 -20.56
CA ALA A 221 -2.87 -15.49 -21.84
C ALA A 221 -2.03 -16.76 -21.70
N ALA A 222 -1.82 -17.49 -22.77
CA ALA A 222 -0.90 -18.62 -22.83
C ALA A 222 0.56 -18.13 -22.77
N ALA A 223 1.41 -18.88 -22.06
CA ALA A 223 2.87 -18.76 -22.16
C ALA A 223 3.36 -19.70 -23.25
N GLU A 224 3.54 -19.18 -24.46
CA GLU A 224 3.96 -19.97 -25.62
C GLU A 224 5.50 -20.11 -25.65
N ASN A 225 5.99 -21.21 -26.18
CA ASN A 225 7.41 -21.47 -26.34
C ASN A 225 8.24 -21.29 -25.07
N LEU A 226 7.66 -21.68 -23.92
CA LEU A 226 8.33 -21.61 -22.64
C LEU A 226 9.59 -22.49 -22.66
N THR A 227 10.73 -21.89 -22.40
CA THR A 227 12.00 -22.54 -22.10
C THR A 227 12.48 -22.10 -20.73
N PHE A 228 13.20 -22.94 -20.02
CA PHE A 228 13.73 -22.60 -18.71
C PHE A 228 15.02 -23.34 -18.38
N GLU A 229 15.84 -22.71 -17.56
CA GLU A 229 17.07 -23.26 -17.00
C GLU A 229 16.98 -23.28 -15.48
N ILE A 230 17.61 -24.29 -14.87
CA ILE A 230 17.64 -24.45 -13.43
C ILE A 230 19.08 -24.37 -12.96
N THR A 231 19.33 -23.43 -12.02
CA THR A 231 20.63 -23.24 -11.38
C THR A 231 20.52 -23.55 -9.89
N GLU A 232 21.41 -24.36 -9.37
CA GLU A 232 21.52 -24.64 -7.94
C GLU A 232 22.26 -23.49 -7.23
N LEU A 233 21.70 -22.97 -6.16
CA LEU A 233 22.30 -21.83 -5.44
C LEU A 233 23.20 -22.28 -4.25
N ASP A 234 22.98 -23.47 -3.71
CA ASP A 234 23.61 -23.95 -2.48
C ASP A 234 24.21 -25.37 -2.58
N GLY A 235 24.41 -25.86 -3.79
CA GLY A 235 25.00 -27.18 -4.02
C GLY A 235 24.08 -28.36 -3.68
N THR A 236 22.78 -28.12 -3.66
CA THR A 236 21.75 -29.09 -3.29
C THR A 236 21.71 -30.33 -4.15
N GLY A 237 22.07 -30.22 -5.42
CA GLY A 237 21.90 -31.24 -6.44
C GLY A 237 20.44 -31.59 -6.70
N ILE A 238 19.94 -31.27 -7.90
CA ILE A 238 18.60 -31.68 -8.34
C ILE A 238 18.66 -32.32 -9.73
N LYS A 239 17.99 -33.44 -9.90
CA LYS A 239 17.76 -34.01 -11.22
C LYS A 239 16.32 -33.72 -11.63
N VAL A 240 16.14 -32.96 -12.70
CA VAL A 240 14.82 -32.68 -13.28
C VAL A 240 14.75 -33.35 -14.66
N ASP A 241 13.64 -34.01 -14.94
CA ASP A 241 13.37 -34.57 -16.24
C ASP A 241 12.82 -33.45 -17.15
N LEU A 242 13.74 -32.69 -17.74
CA LEU A 242 13.46 -31.51 -18.53
C LEU A 242 12.79 -31.88 -19.87
N PRO A 243 11.89 -31.03 -20.39
CA PRO A 243 11.29 -31.25 -21.70
C PRO A 243 12.36 -31.16 -22.81
N SER A 244 12.18 -31.96 -23.86
CA SER A 244 13.08 -31.99 -25.02
C SER A 244 13.01 -30.75 -25.91
N GLY A 245 12.13 -29.78 -25.62
CA GLY A 245 11.94 -28.55 -26.38
C GLY A 245 11.00 -27.57 -25.69
N PRO A 246 10.74 -26.42 -26.32
CA PRO A 246 9.82 -25.43 -25.77
C PRO A 246 8.41 -26.01 -25.50
N VAL A 247 7.77 -25.56 -24.45
CA VAL A 247 6.41 -26.00 -24.07
C VAL A 247 5.46 -24.82 -23.98
N THR A 248 4.17 -25.04 -24.18
CA THR A 248 3.13 -24.03 -23.96
C THR A 248 2.39 -24.36 -22.68
N ILE A 249 2.17 -23.33 -21.87
CA ILE A 249 1.33 -23.39 -20.67
C ILE A 249 0.12 -22.50 -20.93
N GLU A 250 -1.01 -23.16 -21.18
CA GLU A 250 -2.27 -22.48 -21.43
C GLU A 250 -2.74 -21.67 -20.22
N LYS A 251 -3.66 -20.76 -20.45
CA LYS A 251 -4.35 -20.02 -19.38
C LYS A 251 -4.99 -21.02 -18.38
N ASP A 252 -4.91 -20.69 -17.08
CA ASP A 252 -5.47 -21.47 -15.97
C ASP A 252 -5.04 -22.96 -15.99
N SER A 253 -3.85 -23.25 -16.55
CA SER A 253 -3.29 -24.58 -16.62
C SER A 253 -1.95 -24.71 -15.91
N SER A 254 -1.55 -25.95 -15.67
CA SER A 254 -0.26 -26.26 -15.07
C SER A 254 0.46 -27.39 -15.79
N ARG A 255 1.78 -27.45 -15.65
CA ARG A 255 2.62 -28.53 -16.11
C ARG A 255 3.63 -28.92 -15.07
N ALA A 256 3.96 -30.22 -15.01
CA ALA A 256 4.84 -30.76 -14.01
C ALA A 256 5.89 -31.68 -14.63
N TRP A 257 7.10 -31.61 -14.08
CA TRP A 257 8.22 -32.50 -14.44
C TRP A 257 8.72 -33.23 -13.20
N THR A 258 9.12 -34.47 -13.34
CA THR A 258 9.75 -35.22 -12.24
C THR A 258 11.00 -34.46 -11.80
N ALA A 259 11.11 -34.21 -10.48
CA ALA A 259 12.21 -33.49 -9.89
C ALA A 259 12.70 -34.26 -8.67
N ILE A 260 13.94 -34.70 -8.66
CA ILE A 260 14.53 -35.53 -7.60
C ILE A 260 15.68 -34.71 -6.97
N PRO A 261 15.44 -34.01 -5.86
CA PRO A 261 16.49 -33.36 -5.12
C PRO A 261 17.30 -34.38 -4.35
N PHE A 262 18.63 -34.22 -4.29
CA PHE A 262 19.52 -35.07 -3.50
C PHE A 262 19.64 -34.63 -2.03
N SER A 263 19.42 -33.33 -1.77
CA SER A 263 19.29 -32.73 -0.46
C SER A 263 18.30 -31.57 -0.46
N ARG A 264 17.96 -31.03 0.72
CA ARG A 264 17.19 -29.77 0.80
C ARG A 264 18.06 -28.60 0.39
N GLY A 265 17.47 -27.64 -0.30
CA GLY A 265 18.15 -26.41 -0.67
C GLY A 265 17.33 -25.51 -1.56
N THR A 266 18.02 -24.62 -2.26
CA THR A 266 17.40 -23.56 -3.04
C THR A 266 17.89 -23.62 -4.49
N ILE A 267 16.93 -23.55 -5.41
CA ILE A 267 17.20 -23.47 -6.84
C ILE A 267 16.68 -22.16 -7.40
N GLN A 268 17.33 -21.69 -8.43
CA GLN A 268 16.90 -20.57 -9.27
C GLN A 268 16.38 -21.13 -10.60
N ILE A 269 15.27 -20.57 -11.07
CA ILE A 269 14.69 -20.90 -12.37
C ILE A 269 14.69 -19.63 -13.20
N ASP A 270 15.40 -19.62 -14.29
CA ASP A 270 15.37 -18.59 -15.31
C ASP A 270 14.55 -19.08 -16.48
N ALA A 271 13.46 -18.40 -16.80
CA ALA A 271 12.57 -18.81 -17.86
C ALA A 271 12.27 -17.69 -18.86
N SER A 272 12.07 -18.09 -20.13
CA SER A 272 11.60 -17.22 -21.18
C SER A 272 10.42 -17.85 -21.94
N TRP A 273 9.48 -17.02 -22.36
CA TRP A 273 8.31 -17.44 -23.14
C TRP A 273 7.86 -16.33 -24.09
N THR A 274 6.95 -16.63 -24.99
CA THR A 274 6.40 -15.70 -25.96
C THR A 274 4.95 -15.38 -25.63
N GLU A 275 4.61 -14.10 -25.68
CA GLU A 275 3.24 -13.58 -25.60
C GLU A 275 3.00 -12.58 -26.71
N SER A 276 1.97 -12.76 -27.53
CA SER A 276 1.63 -11.82 -28.62
C SER A 276 2.87 -11.40 -29.43
N SER A 277 3.72 -12.37 -29.77
CA SER A 277 4.98 -12.20 -30.52
C SER A 277 6.09 -11.43 -29.79
N LYS A 278 5.95 -11.19 -28.47
CA LYS A 278 7.01 -10.58 -27.65
C LYS A 278 7.60 -11.62 -26.69
N THR A 279 8.91 -11.67 -26.60
CA THR A 279 9.61 -12.49 -25.62
C THR A 279 9.55 -11.84 -24.24
N LYS A 280 9.13 -12.63 -23.26
CA LYS A 280 9.15 -12.30 -21.83
C LYS A 280 10.16 -13.18 -21.12
N THR A 281 10.77 -12.65 -20.09
CA THR A 281 11.72 -13.37 -19.23
C THR A 281 11.37 -13.12 -17.77
N SER A 282 11.58 -14.10 -16.92
CA SER A 282 11.46 -13.92 -15.47
C SER A 282 12.32 -14.93 -14.72
N ARG A 283 12.56 -14.65 -13.45
CA ARG A 283 13.41 -15.43 -12.55
C ARG A 283 12.65 -15.73 -11.27
N TRP A 284 12.74 -16.96 -10.81
CA TRP A 284 12.17 -17.41 -9.54
C TRP A 284 13.23 -18.11 -8.71
N THR A 285 13.10 -17.98 -7.40
CA THR A 285 13.90 -18.73 -6.41
C THR A 285 12.92 -19.56 -5.59
N ILE A 286 13.13 -20.87 -5.55
CA ILE A 286 12.28 -21.79 -4.81
C ILE A 286 13.09 -22.71 -3.93
N THR A 287 12.55 -23.07 -2.76
CA THR A 287 13.12 -24.08 -1.85
C THR A 287 12.56 -25.45 -2.21
N ILE A 288 13.42 -26.47 -2.22
CA ILE A 288 13.11 -27.86 -2.56
C ILE A 288 13.47 -28.81 -1.43
#